data_d07829d99f5b1083e0cd42b723143330
#
_entry.id   d07829d99f5b1083e0cd42b723143330
#
_cell.length_a   1.000
_cell.length_b   1.000
_cell.length_c   1.000
_cell.angle_alpha   90.00
_cell.angle_beta   90.00
_cell.angle_gamma   90.00
#
_symmetry.space_group_name_H-M   'P 1'
#
loop_
_entity.id
_entity.type
_entity.pdbx_description
1 polymer ?
#
loop_
_entity_poly.entity_id
_entity_poly.type
_entity_poly.pdbx_seq_one_letter_code
_entity_poly.pdbx_strand_id
1 'polypeptide(L)'
;MSVKKKSVPTSHTMELPRQIVVGEKNIDRVGEFLKSLCKPKKVSIISGKNVKKIVGGKIDNSLKKSRIRGTWHLAVSNQINALKDVEKKVQSDKSDLIIGLGGGRSVDVAKLCSFNLKIPFVSIPTSASHDGIASPFVSIRGEKPHSLVATAPLGVFVDVDIIKHAPRKLIASGCGDLMAKITAVKDWELGRDKIGEYYGRYSADLASMSAKILVESALSFSKNGLDARIIVEALISAGVASCIAGSSRPCSGAEHLFSHAVDHLEYGVGLHGEKCGIGSIMIAKLQGQDWRSIKRTLKNVGAPTTAKEIGLKPKVLTKALTIAQSLRPERYTILTEVKMTASMAMKLAKSTKVL
;
A
#
# COMPACT_ATOMS: atom_id res chain seq x y z
N MET A 1 22.96 -27.55 -0.86
CA MET A 1 23.23 -26.42 -1.77
C MET A 1 23.69 -25.25 -0.93
N SER A 2 24.92 -24.79 -1.13
CA SER A 2 25.48 -23.63 -0.41
C SER A 2 24.72 -22.37 -0.82
N VAL A 3 24.02 -21.75 0.11
CA VAL A 3 23.35 -20.45 -0.11
C VAL A 3 24.45 -19.40 -0.25
N LYS A 4 24.69 -18.89 -1.46
CA LYS A 4 25.62 -17.78 -1.68
C LYS A 4 25.13 -16.59 -0.84
N LYS A 5 25.89 -16.16 0.16
CA LYS A 5 25.66 -14.91 0.89
C LYS A 5 25.64 -13.78 -0.14
N LYS A 6 24.50 -13.11 -0.28
CA LYS A 6 24.41 -11.89 -1.10
C LYS A 6 25.31 -10.84 -0.44
N SER A 7 26.24 -10.27 -1.20
CA SER A 7 27.05 -9.14 -0.72
C SER A 7 26.13 -7.98 -0.38
N VAL A 8 26.33 -7.38 0.80
CA VAL A 8 25.66 -6.11 1.14
C VAL A 8 26.08 -5.05 0.11
N PRO A 9 25.12 -4.32 -0.48
CA PRO A 9 25.47 -3.28 -1.45
C PRO A 9 26.44 -2.27 -0.83
N THR A 10 27.47 -1.86 -1.57
CA THR A 10 28.43 -0.85 -1.14
C THR A 10 27.85 0.56 -1.13
N SER A 11 26.71 0.77 -1.80
CA SER A 11 25.96 2.04 -1.82
C SER A 11 24.47 1.76 -1.72
N HIS A 12 23.73 2.65 -1.10
CA HIS A 12 22.29 2.60 -0.94
C HIS A 12 21.68 3.95 -1.31
N THR A 13 20.80 3.95 -2.30
CA THR A 13 20.09 5.16 -2.76
C THR A 13 18.69 5.20 -2.18
N MET A 14 18.32 6.33 -1.59
CA MET A 14 17.00 6.58 -1.02
C MET A 14 16.29 7.66 -1.83
N GLU A 15 15.19 7.32 -2.48
CA GLU A 15 14.32 8.29 -3.15
C GLU A 15 13.12 8.60 -2.25
N LEU A 16 13.04 9.82 -1.76
CA LEU A 16 12.02 10.27 -0.80
C LEU A 16 11.14 11.35 -1.41
N PRO A 17 9.87 11.47 -0.98
CA PRO A 17 9.05 12.64 -1.29
C PRO A 17 9.75 13.92 -0.81
N ARG A 18 9.87 14.92 -1.70
CA ARG A 18 10.48 16.20 -1.35
C ARG A 18 9.63 16.98 -0.35
N GLN A 19 8.31 16.86 -0.45
CA GLN A 19 7.37 17.57 0.42
C GLN A 19 6.11 16.74 0.65
N ILE A 20 5.66 16.71 1.89
CA ILE A 20 4.42 16.07 2.30
C ILE A 20 3.58 17.10 3.03
N VAL A 21 2.34 17.31 2.58
CA VAL A 21 1.37 18.20 3.19
C VAL A 21 0.18 17.37 3.67
N VAL A 22 -0.12 17.44 4.95
CA VAL A 22 -1.32 16.83 5.56
C VAL A 22 -2.12 17.94 6.25
N GLY A 23 -3.30 18.22 5.74
CA GLY A 23 -4.14 19.30 6.26
C GLY A 23 -5.63 18.98 6.15
N GLU A 24 -6.47 19.85 6.68
CA GLU A 24 -7.93 19.77 6.55
C GLU A 24 -8.43 20.88 5.63
N LYS A 25 -9.44 20.54 4.77
CA LYS A 25 -10.10 21.52 3.87
C LYS A 25 -9.11 22.30 3.00
N ASN A 26 -8.02 21.67 2.59
CA ASN A 26 -6.92 22.31 1.88
C ASN A 26 -6.80 21.92 0.40
N ILE A 27 -7.74 21.13 -0.14
CA ILE A 27 -7.70 20.62 -1.52
C ILE A 27 -7.65 21.73 -2.57
N ASP A 28 -8.19 22.91 -2.28
CA ASP A 28 -8.18 24.10 -3.12
C ASP A 28 -6.80 24.79 -3.17
N ARG A 29 -5.81 24.35 -2.38
CA ARG A 29 -4.43 24.83 -2.35
C ARG A 29 -3.46 23.93 -3.13
N VAL A 30 -3.96 22.93 -3.84
CA VAL A 30 -3.12 22.01 -4.63
C VAL A 30 -2.24 22.77 -5.64
N GLY A 31 -2.78 23.78 -6.32
CA GLY A 31 -2.01 24.58 -7.28
C GLY A 31 -0.83 25.35 -6.63
N GLU A 32 -1.01 25.87 -5.42
CA GLU A 32 0.07 26.52 -4.64
C GLU A 32 1.14 25.51 -4.26
N PHE A 33 0.72 24.34 -3.77
CA PHE A 33 1.63 23.24 -3.46
C PHE A 33 2.47 22.83 -4.68
N LEU A 34 1.86 22.65 -5.85
CA LEU A 34 2.59 22.29 -7.06
C LEU A 34 3.59 23.36 -7.48
N LYS A 35 3.23 24.64 -7.29
CA LYS A 35 4.15 25.76 -7.55
C LYS A 35 5.35 25.76 -6.61
N SER A 36 5.16 25.48 -5.34
CA SER A 36 6.26 25.39 -4.38
C SER A 36 7.16 24.18 -4.65
N LEU A 37 6.59 23.08 -5.14
CA LEU A 37 7.27 21.81 -5.33
C LEU A 37 8.15 21.79 -6.60
N CYS A 38 7.60 22.13 -7.77
CA CYS A 38 8.30 21.99 -9.07
C CYS A 38 7.84 22.97 -10.18
N LYS A 39 6.91 23.86 -9.90
CA LYS A 39 6.43 24.92 -10.82
C LYS A 39 5.99 24.41 -12.20
N PRO A 40 5.13 23.38 -12.29
CA PRO A 40 4.73 22.82 -13.57
C PRO A 40 3.86 23.83 -14.36
N LYS A 41 3.97 23.80 -15.69
CA LYS A 41 3.08 24.57 -16.59
C LYS A 41 1.84 23.75 -16.98
N LYS A 42 2.03 22.45 -17.14
CA LYS A 42 0.98 21.50 -17.57
C LYS A 42 1.03 20.21 -16.77
N VAL A 43 -0.12 19.74 -16.34
CA VAL A 43 -0.26 18.51 -15.54
C VAL A 43 -1.28 17.55 -16.14
N SER A 44 -0.99 16.25 -16.10
CA SER A 44 -1.94 15.16 -16.38
C SER A 44 -2.50 14.63 -15.07
N ILE A 45 -3.84 14.69 -14.91
CA ILE A 45 -4.51 14.27 -13.68
C ILE A 45 -5.16 12.91 -13.93
N ILE A 46 -4.65 11.87 -13.27
CA ILE A 46 -5.16 10.51 -13.35
C ILE A 46 -6.08 10.26 -12.16
N SER A 47 -7.37 10.01 -12.42
CA SER A 47 -8.39 9.91 -11.37
C SER A 47 -9.51 8.95 -11.72
N GLY A 48 -10.24 8.50 -10.70
CA GLY A 48 -11.51 7.79 -10.87
C GLY A 48 -12.67 8.73 -11.17
N LYS A 49 -13.69 8.25 -11.89
CA LYS A 49 -14.89 9.04 -12.27
C LYS A 49 -15.57 9.71 -11.07
N ASN A 50 -15.73 8.97 -9.97
CA ASN A 50 -16.39 9.49 -8.77
C ASN A 50 -15.58 10.58 -8.07
N VAL A 51 -14.25 10.40 -7.95
CA VAL A 51 -13.36 11.38 -7.35
C VAL A 51 -13.36 12.67 -8.17
N LYS A 52 -13.25 12.58 -9.50
CA LYS A 52 -13.38 13.73 -10.38
C LYS A 52 -14.70 14.49 -10.18
N LYS A 53 -15.82 13.77 -10.01
CA LYS A 53 -17.14 14.39 -9.74
C LYS A 53 -17.15 15.16 -8.42
N ILE A 54 -16.48 14.64 -7.36
CA ILE A 54 -16.51 15.21 -6.00
C ILE A 54 -15.58 16.40 -5.87
N VAL A 55 -14.34 16.28 -6.34
CA VAL A 55 -13.28 17.29 -6.09
C VAL A 55 -12.75 17.97 -7.33
N GLY A 56 -13.16 17.55 -8.53
CA GLY A 56 -12.61 18.04 -9.79
C GLY A 56 -12.71 19.55 -9.96
N GLY A 57 -13.85 20.15 -9.65
CA GLY A 57 -14.03 21.60 -9.74
C GLY A 57 -13.11 22.39 -8.81
N LYS A 58 -12.85 21.88 -7.59
CA LYS A 58 -11.89 22.50 -6.64
C LYS A 58 -10.47 22.43 -7.19
N ILE A 59 -10.08 21.27 -7.73
CA ILE A 59 -8.76 21.08 -8.36
C ILE A 59 -8.57 21.99 -9.56
N ASP A 60 -9.54 22.02 -10.49
CA ASP A 60 -9.47 22.87 -11.69
C ASP A 60 -9.34 24.35 -11.33
N ASN A 61 -10.12 24.82 -10.35
CA ASN A 61 -10.03 26.19 -9.86
C ASN A 61 -8.68 26.51 -9.22
N SER A 62 -8.14 25.57 -8.42
CA SER A 62 -6.83 25.70 -7.78
C SER A 62 -5.69 25.80 -8.82
N LEU A 63 -5.73 24.92 -9.82
CA LEU A 63 -4.76 24.94 -10.93
C LEU A 63 -4.86 26.22 -11.73
N LYS A 64 -6.09 26.69 -12.08
CA LYS A 64 -6.32 27.93 -12.80
C LYS A 64 -5.77 29.15 -12.07
N LYS A 65 -6.04 29.29 -10.77
CA LYS A 65 -5.47 30.36 -9.91
C LYS A 65 -3.93 30.33 -9.93
N SER A 66 -3.35 29.16 -10.03
CA SER A 66 -1.90 28.95 -10.10
C SER A 66 -1.34 29.01 -11.52
N ARG A 67 -2.14 29.33 -12.55
CA ARG A 67 -1.74 29.36 -13.96
C ARG A 67 -1.13 28.04 -14.45
N ILE A 68 -1.68 26.91 -13.98
CA ILE A 68 -1.29 25.55 -14.38
C ILE A 68 -2.43 24.98 -15.25
N ARG A 69 -2.10 24.43 -16.41
CA ARG A 69 -3.08 23.73 -17.28
C ARG A 69 -3.20 22.27 -16.84
N GLY A 70 -4.43 21.80 -16.59
CA GLY A 70 -4.72 20.41 -16.21
C GLY A 70 -5.48 19.66 -17.30
N THR A 71 -5.07 18.41 -17.58
CA THR A 71 -5.79 17.47 -18.44
C THR A 71 -6.17 16.23 -17.61
N TRP A 72 -7.44 15.81 -17.70
CA TRP A 72 -7.97 14.69 -16.92
C TRP A 72 -7.94 13.38 -17.70
N HIS A 73 -7.46 12.30 -17.06
CA HIS A 73 -7.50 10.93 -17.55
C HIS A 73 -8.18 10.03 -16.53
N LEU A 74 -9.03 9.09 -17.01
CA LEU A 74 -9.74 8.16 -16.14
C LEU A 74 -8.90 6.91 -15.88
N ALA A 75 -8.64 6.61 -14.61
CA ALA A 75 -8.06 5.35 -14.15
C ALA A 75 -9.16 4.28 -14.07
N VAL A 76 -9.49 3.63 -15.18
CA VAL A 76 -10.57 2.63 -15.24
C VAL A 76 -10.13 1.32 -14.58
N SER A 77 -8.88 0.88 -14.83
CA SER A 77 -8.33 -0.38 -14.33
C SER A 77 -6.80 -0.25 -14.15
N ASN A 78 -6.21 -1.11 -13.33
CA ASN A 78 -4.75 -1.32 -13.24
C ASN A 78 -4.32 -2.57 -14.04
N GLN A 79 -5.12 -3.02 -15.00
CA GLN A 79 -4.71 -4.01 -16.00
C GLN A 79 -3.76 -3.37 -17.01
N ILE A 80 -2.81 -4.15 -17.50
CA ILE A 80 -1.72 -3.68 -18.38
C ILE A 80 -2.23 -2.94 -19.63
N ASN A 81 -3.29 -3.44 -20.28
CA ASN A 81 -3.83 -2.78 -21.48
C ASN A 81 -4.46 -1.42 -21.18
N ALA A 82 -5.25 -1.32 -20.11
CA ALA A 82 -5.84 -0.05 -19.70
C ALA A 82 -4.77 0.97 -19.28
N LEU A 83 -3.67 0.51 -18.71
CA LEU A 83 -2.52 1.35 -18.37
C LEU A 83 -1.88 1.94 -19.62
N LYS A 84 -1.58 1.12 -20.64
CA LYS A 84 -0.99 1.58 -21.92
C LYS A 84 -1.82 2.66 -22.61
N ASP A 85 -3.15 2.58 -22.53
CA ASP A 85 -4.03 3.59 -23.10
C ASP A 85 -3.95 4.94 -22.35
N VAL A 86 -3.82 4.90 -21.02
CA VAL A 86 -3.61 6.10 -20.21
C VAL A 86 -2.22 6.69 -20.50
N GLU A 87 -1.18 5.88 -20.58
CA GLU A 87 0.19 6.30 -20.91
C GLU A 87 0.27 7.04 -22.25
N LYS A 88 -0.32 6.49 -23.30
CA LYS A 88 -0.37 7.14 -24.62
C LYS A 88 -1.02 8.54 -24.55
N LYS A 89 -2.12 8.67 -23.80
CA LYS A 89 -2.81 9.96 -23.61
C LYS A 89 -1.95 10.94 -22.83
N VAL A 90 -1.34 10.52 -21.72
CA VAL A 90 -0.43 11.36 -20.91
C VAL A 90 0.78 11.80 -21.74
N GLN A 91 1.35 10.90 -22.54
CA GLN A 91 2.46 11.25 -23.44
C GLN A 91 2.05 12.30 -24.48
N SER A 92 0.86 12.18 -25.07
CA SER A 92 0.36 13.16 -26.05
C SER A 92 0.10 14.54 -25.44
N ASP A 93 -0.17 14.60 -24.14
CA ASP A 93 -0.38 15.86 -23.42
C ASP A 93 0.91 16.68 -23.30
N LYS A 94 2.09 16.06 -23.34
CA LYS A 94 3.38 16.71 -23.05
C LYS A 94 3.34 17.43 -21.69
N SER A 95 2.88 16.73 -20.66
CA SER A 95 2.77 17.28 -19.30
C SER A 95 4.11 17.26 -18.57
N ASP A 96 4.34 18.26 -17.72
CA ASP A 96 5.56 18.40 -16.90
C ASP A 96 5.46 17.55 -15.62
N LEU A 97 4.23 17.17 -15.23
CA LEU A 97 3.94 16.47 -13.99
C LEU A 97 2.69 15.61 -14.14
N ILE A 98 2.68 14.47 -13.48
CA ILE A 98 1.51 13.60 -13.34
C ILE A 98 0.94 13.75 -11.93
N ILE A 99 -0.38 13.83 -11.80
CA ILE A 99 -1.09 13.84 -10.52
C ILE A 99 -1.90 12.55 -10.42
N GLY A 100 -1.63 11.73 -9.40
CA GLY A 100 -2.46 10.59 -9.01
C GLY A 100 -3.49 11.04 -7.97
N LEU A 101 -4.71 11.38 -8.42
CA LEU A 101 -5.78 11.89 -7.54
C LEU A 101 -6.82 10.79 -7.29
N GLY A 102 -6.89 10.26 -6.08
CA GLY A 102 -7.90 9.26 -5.77
C GLY A 102 -7.46 8.19 -4.79
N GLY A 103 -8.13 7.04 -4.83
CA GLY A 103 -7.72 5.84 -4.09
C GLY A 103 -6.52 5.15 -4.75
N GLY A 104 -6.11 4.03 -4.16
CA GLY A 104 -4.89 3.29 -4.58
C GLY A 104 -4.78 3.05 -6.07
N ARG A 105 -5.89 2.72 -6.76
CA ARG A 105 -5.86 2.52 -8.22
C ARG A 105 -5.36 3.75 -8.98
N SER A 106 -5.88 4.93 -8.67
CA SER A 106 -5.49 6.16 -9.38
C SER A 106 -4.03 6.51 -9.10
N VAL A 107 -3.59 6.34 -7.85
CA VAL A 107 -2.20 6.56 -7.44
C VAL A 107 -1.28 5.56 -8.13
N ASP A 108 -1.63 4.27 -8.18
CA ASP A 108 -0.82 3.23 -8.81
C ASP A 108 -0.69 3.43 -10.32
N VAL A 109 -1.78 3.76 -11.02
CA VAL A 109 -1.74 4.07 -12.46
C VAL A 109 -0.86 5.30 -12.73
N ALA A 110 -1.01 6.36 -11.93
CA ALA A 110 -0.17 7.56 -12.05
C ALA A 110 1.31 7.26 -11.83
N LYS A 111 1.62 6.45 -10.83
CA LYS A 111 2.97 6.01 -10.49
C LYS A 111 3.62 5.21 -11.61
N LEU A 112 2.88 4.28 -12.23
CA LEU A 112 3.35 3.51 -13.38
C LEU A 112 3.56 4.38 -14.61
N CYS A 113 2.62 5.27 -14.94
CA CYS A 113 2.79 6.23 -16.02
C CYS A 113 4.03 7.11 -15.79
N SER A 114 4.24 7.59 -14.57
CA SER A 114 5.43 8.34 -14.18
C SER A 114 6.72 7.55 -14.43
N PHE A 115 6.76 6.31 -13.98
CA PHE A 115 7.93 5.44 -14.14
C PHE A 115 8.25 5.18 -15.62
N ASN A 116 7.24 4.85 -16.43
CA ASN A 116 7.43 4.50 -17.84
C ASN A 116 7.76 5.71 -18.69
N LEU A 117 7.11 6.85 -18.44
CA LEU A 117 7.29 8.08 -19.21
C LEU A 117 8.41 9.00 -18.69
N LYS A 118 9.00 8.68 -17.52
CA LYS A 118 10.03 9.49 -16.85
C LYS A 118 9.55 10.92 -16.53
N ILE A 119 8.26 11.05 -16.21
CA ILE A 119 7.63 12.30 -15.78
C ILE A 119 7.40 12.21 -14.27
N PRO A 120 7.84 13.20 -13.45
CA PRO A 120 7.60 13.15 -12.01
C PRO A 120 6.09 13.09 -11.68
N PHE A 121 5.73 12.52 -10.52
CA PHE A 121 4.34 12.49 -10.10
C PHE A 121 4.13 12.97 -8.66
N VAL A 122 2.91 13.43 -8.40
CA VAL A 122 2.42 13.83 -7.09
C VAL A 122 1.25 12.91 -6.72
N SER A 123 1.28 12.40 -5.50
CA SER A 123 0.19 11.61 -4.91
C SER A 123 -0.79 12.51 -4.16
N ILE A 124 -2.06 12.49 -4.55
CA ILE A 124 -3.17 13.16 -3.86
C ILE A 124 -4.22 12.10 -3.47
N PRO A 125 -3.99 11.36 -2.37
CA PRO A 125 -4.89 10.30 -1.96
C PRO A 125 -6.22 10.86 -1.46
N THR A 126 -7.33 10.24 -1.86
CA THR A 126 -8.69 10.52 -1.35
C THR A 126 -9.21 9.41 -0.45
N SER A 127 -8.38 8.43 -0.13
CA SER A 127 -8.64 7.37 0.84
C SER A 127 -7.34 6.88 1.46
N ALA A 128 -7.39 6.50 2.72
CA ALA A 128 -6.27 5.92 3.48
C ALA A 128 -6.37 4.39 3.43
N SER A 129 -6.13 3.75 2.28
CA SER A 129 -6.38 2.31 2.08
C SER A 129 -5.14 1.42 2.09
N HIS A 130 -3.95 1.96 1.87
CA HIS A 130 -2.65 1.28 1.92
C HIS A 130 -1.49 2.28 1.84
N ASP A 131 -0.27 1.86 2.16
CA ASP A 131 0.97 2.66 2.17
C ASP A 131 1.45 3.11 0.78
N GLY A 132 0.88 2.57 -0.30
CA GLY A 132 1.16 2.96 -1.69
C GLY A 132 0.97 4.45 -1.98
N ILE A 133 0.31 5.21 -1.09
CA ILE A 133 0.18 6.67 -1.20
C ILE A 133 1.52 7.40 -1.15
N ALA A 134 2.54 6.83 -0.51
CA ALA A 134 3.86 7.43 -0.37
C ALA A 134 5.01 6.50 -0.81
N SER A 135 4.75 5.20 -1.03
CA SER A 135 5.78 4.23 -1.43
C SER A 135 6.07 4.26 -2.93
N PRO A 136 7.25 3.77 -3.38
CA PRO A 136 7.55 3.61 -4.80
C PRO A 136 6.93 2.34 -5.41
N PHE A 137 6.26 1.50 -4.61
CA PHE A 137 5.75 0.21 -5.05
C PHE A 137 4.34 0.30 -5.62
N VAL A 138 4.06 -0.55 -6.60
CA VAL A 138 2.76 -0.68 -7.27
C VAL A 138 2.35 -2.14 -7.31
N SER A 139 1.09 -2.42 -7.01
CA SER A 139 0.50 -3.74 -7.23
C SER A 139 -0.09 -3.82 -8.63
N ILE A 140 0.52 -4.64 -9.49
CA ILE A 140 0.02 -4.89 -10.85
C ILE A 140 -0.86 -6.14 -10.88
N ARG A 141 -1.91 -6.06 -11.68
CA ARG A 141 -2.76 -7.18 -12.05
C ARG A 141 -2.27 -7.80 -13.35
N GLY A 142 -2.01 -9.08 -13.32
CA GLY A 142 -1.60 -9.87 -14.48
C GLY A 142 -1.76 -11.36 -14.15
N GLU A 143 -1.22 -12.23 -14.98
CA GLU A 143 -1.23 -13.68 -14.74
C GLU A 143 -0.60 -14.06 -13.39
N LYS A 144 0.37 -13.29 -12.93
CA LYS A 144 0.95 -13.39 -11.58
C LYS A 144 0.88 -12.03 -10.91
N PRO A 145 -0.04 -11.82 -9.96
CA PRO A 145 -0.07 -10.58 -9.18
C PRO A 145 1.24 -10.39 -8.42
N HIS A 146 1.89 -9.25 -8.63
CA HIS A 146 3.15 -8.94 -7.97
C HIS A 146 3.31 -7.44 -7.75
N SER A 147 4.19 -7.09 -6.84
CA SER A 147 4.57 -5.72 -6.58
C SER A 147 5.81 -5.36 -7.39
N LEU A 148 5.73 -4.28 -8.17
CA LEU A 148 6.86 -3.71 -8.93
C LEU A 148 7.40 -2.47 -8.23
N VAL A 149 8.70 -2.26 -8.39
CA VAL A 149 9.34 -0.96 -8.08
C VAL A 149 9.03 -0.02 -9.24
N ALA A 150 8.44 1.11 -8.95
CA ALA A 150 8.18 2.18 -9.90
C ALA A 150 8.92 3.46 -9.44
N THR A 151 8.21 4.52 -9.08
CA THR A 151 8.79 5.82 -8.71
C THR A 151 8.18 6.30 -7.39
N ALA A 152 9.02 6.79 -6.48
CA ALA A 152 8.53 7.50 -5.30
C ALA A 152 7.83 8.81 -5.73
N PRO A 153 6.74 9.22 -5.06
CA PRO A 153 6.10 10.50 -5.37
C PRO A 153 7.07 11.66 -5.08
N LEU A 154 7.14 12.63 -6.00
CA LEU A 154 7.87 13.88 -5.76
C LEU A 154 7.29 14.62 -4.56
N GLY A 155 5.97 14.53 -4.38
CA GLY A 155 5.27 15.07 -3.22
C GLY A 155 3.98 14.33 -2.95
N VAL A 156 3.51 14.44 -1.70
CA VAL A 156 2.23 13.89 -1.24
C VAL A 156 1.40 15.04 -0.68
N PHE A 157 0.17 15.19 -1.16
CA PHE A 157 -0.75 16.23 -0.69
C PHE A 157 -2.05 15.58 -0.21
N VAL A 158 -2.34 15.73 1.07
CA VAL A 158 -3.48 15.10 1.75
C VAL A 158 -4.45 16.13 2.27
N ASP A 159 -5.71 16.00 1.87
CA ASP A 159 -6.85 16.63 2.54
C ASP A 159 -7.55 15.60 3.41
N VAL A 160 -7.36 15.71 4.73
CA VAL A 160 -7.90 14.78 5.72
C VAL A 160 -9.44 14.81 5.72
N ASP A 161 -10.04 15.97 5.43
CA ASP A 161 -11.49 16.09 5.36
C ASP A 161 -12.09 15.24 4.24
N ILE A 162 -11.43 15.16 3.09
CA ILE A 162 -11.83 14.26 1.99
C ILE A 162 -11.70 12.79 2.42
N ILE A 163 -10.61 12.43 3.11
CA ILE A 163 -10.39 11.05 3.57
C ILE A 163 -11.42 10.64 4.63
N LYS A 164 -11.81 11.53 5.54
CA LYS A 164 -12.86 11.28 6.54
C LYS A 164 -14.20 10.87 5.91
N HIS A 165 -14.51 11.44 4.74
CA HIS A 165 -15.74 11.15 3.99
C HIS A 165 -15.63 9.95 3.04
N ALA A 166 -14.46 9.33 2.93
CA ALA A 166 -14.29 8.09 2.16
C ALA A 166 -15.04 6.91 2.82
N PRO A 167 -15.46 5.89 2.05
CA PRO A 167 -16.08 4.71 2.63
C PRO A 167 -15.22 4.10 3.75
N ARG A 168 -15.80 3.89 4.92
CA ARG A 168 -15.09 3.39 6.12
C ARG A 168 -14.27 2.13 5.86
N LYS A 169 -14.75 1.23 5.00
CA LYS A 169 -14.02 0.02 4.60
C LYS A 169 -12.64 0.31 3.98
N LEU A 170 -12.45 1.47 3.33
CA LEU A 170 -11.15 1.83 2.76
C LEU A 170 -10.15 2.22 3.86
N ILE A 171 -10.61 2.94 4.87
CA ILE A 171 -9.79 3.29 6.04
C ILE A 171 -9.47 2.03 6.86
N ALA A 172 -10.46 1.15 7.07
CA ALA A 172 -10.26 -0.14 7.72
C ALA A 172 -9.26 -1.04 6.97
N SER A 173 -9.29 -1.00 5.61
CA SER A 173 -8.28 -1.65 4.77
C SER A 173 -6.87 -1.08 5.04
N GLY A 174 -6.73 0.25 5.16
CA GLY A 174 -5.45 0.86 5.54
C GLY A 174 -4.94 0.40 6.91
N CYS A 175 -5.85 0.23 7.87
CA CYS A 175 -5.51 -0.33 9.17
C CYS A 175 -4.99 -1.78 9.04
N GLY A 176 -5.60 -2.60 8.17
CA GLY A 176 -5.12 -3.96 7.88
C GLY A 176 -3.74 -3.98 7.24
N ASP A 177 -3.48 -3.02 6.34
CA ASP A 177 -2.18 -2.83 5.72
C ASP A 177 -1.12 -2.37 6.74
N LEU A 178 -1.46 -1.49 7.68
CA LEU A 178 -0.57 -1.09 8.78
C LEU A 178 -0.23 -2.27 9.70
N MET A 179 -1.20 -3.10 10.06
CA MET A 179 -0.93 -4.28 10.90
C MET A 179 0.01 -5.29 10.24
N ALA A 180 0.06 -5.35 8.91
CA ALA A 180 0.98 -6.18 8.15
C ALA A 180 2.46 -5.85 8.43
N LYS A 181 2.80 -4.62 8.84
CA LYS A 181 4.18 -4.20 9.12
C LYS A 181 4.80 -5.00 10.27
N ILE A 182 3.98 -5.45 11.22
CA ILE A 182 4.43 -6.29 12.35
C ILE A 182 5.03 -7.62 11.84
N THR A 183 4.34 -8.28 10.93
CA THR A 183 4.78 -9.57 10.37
C THR A 183 5.82 -9.41 9.28
N ALA A 184 5.73 -8.34 8.48
CA ALA A 184 6.68 -8.05 7.40
C ALA A 184 8.08 -7.77 7.93
N VAL A 185 8.22 -6.94 8.96
CA VAL A 185 9.52 -6.64 9.58
C VAL A 185 10.11 -7.91 10.18
N LYS A 186 9.31 -8.77 10.79
CA LYS A 186 9.77 -10.04 11.36
C LYS A 186 10.26 -11.01 10.27
N ASP A 187 9.60 -11.06 9.13
CA ASP A 187 10.08 -11.83 7.97
C ASP A 187 11.37 -11.24 7.38
N TRP A 188 11.55 -9.92 7.44
CA TRP A 188 12.76 -9.28 6.97
C TRP A 188 13.95 -9.56 7.91
N GLU A 189 13.72 -9.55 9.23
CA GLU A 189 14.70 -10.03 10.23
C GLU A 189 15.11 -11.48 9.95
N LEU A 190 14.12 -12.35 9.70
CA LEU A 190 14.35 -13.76 9.38
C LEU A 190 15.21 -13.90 8.11
N GLY A 191 14.95 -13.13 7.06
CA GLY A 191 15.75 -13.10 5.84
C GLY A 191 17.19 -12.67 6.09
N ARG A 192 17.41 -11.64 6.92
CA ARG A 192 18.75 -11.23 7.38
C ARG A 192 19.49 -12.40 8.07
N ASP A 193 18.83 -13.04 9.02
CA ASP A 193 19.46 -14.05 9.89
C ASP A 193 19.72 -15.36 9.14
N LYS A 194 18.86 -15.74 8.21
CA LYS A 194 18.94 -17.03 7.50
C LYS A 194 19.75 -16.99 6.21
N ILE A 195 19.64 -15.92 5.44
CA ILE A 195 20.28 -15.84 4.12
C ILE A 195 21.18 -14.62 3.93
N GLY A 196 21.43 -13.83 4.99
CA GLY A 196 22.25 -12.62 4.91
C GLY A 196 21.62 -11.53 4.04
N GLU A 197 20.27 -11.47 3.97
CA GLU A 197 19.58 -10.41 3.23
C GLU A 197 19.86 -9.04 3.87
N TYR A 198 20.02 -8.01 3.06
CA TYR A 198 20.12 -6.64 3.57
C TYR A 198 18.93 -6.32 4.48
N TYR A 199 19.21 -5.73 5.63
CA TYR A 199 18.24 -5.30 6.62
C TYR A 199 18.52 -3.87 7.06
N GLY A 200 17.64 -2.96 6.67
CA GLY A 200 17.72 -1.55 7.05
C GLY A 200 17.04 -1.31 8.39
N ARG A 201 17.80 -1.28 9.49
CA ARG A 201 17.26 -1.13 10.86
C ARG A 201 16.34 0.08 11.01
N TYR A 202 16.77 1.25 10.52
CA TYR A 202 15.96 2.48 10.59
C TYR A 202 14.62 2.34 9.87
N SER A 203 14.63 1.77 8.67
CA SER A 203 13.42 1.53 7.89
C SER A 203 12.47 0.53 8.55
N ALA A 204 13.02 -0.52 9.16
CA ALA A 204 12.26 -1.52 9.90
C ALA A 204 11.60 -0.92 11.15
N ASP A 205 12.35 -0.10 11.90
CA ASP A 205 11.83 0.58 13.10
C ASP A 205 10.73 1.58 12.71
N LEU A 206 10.88 2.32 11.60
CA LEU A 206 9.87 3.25 11.11
C LEU A 206 8.56 2.55 10.69
N ALA A 207 8.67 1.40 9.99
CA ALA A 207 7.50 0.60 9.62
C ALA A 207 6.82 -0.01 10.87
N SER A 208 7.60 -0.52 11.82
CA SER A 208 7.09 -1.05 13.08
C SER A 208 6.36 0.02 13.91
N MET A 209 6.90 1.25 13.95
CA MET A 209 6.28 2.38 14.64
C MET A 209 4.94 2.74 14.01
N SER A 210 4.80 2.68 12.68
CA SER A 210 3.53 2.94 11.99
C SER A 210 2.43 1.96 12.44
N ALA A 211 2.75 0.69 12.63
CA ALA A 211 1.81 -0.30 13.17
C ALA A 211 1.54 -0.09 14.66
N LYS A 212 2.57 0.27 15.44
CA LYS A 212 2.44 0.52 16.88
C LYS A 212 1.48 1.67 17.18
N ILE A 213 1.56 2.77 16.42
CA ILE A 213 0.63 3.91 16.54
C ILE A 213 -0.82 3.42 16.37
N LEU A 214 -1.09 2.53 15.41
CA LEU A 214 -2.43 1.98 15.23
C LEU A 214 -2.87 1.12 16.42
N VAL A 215 -1.98 0.26 16.96
CA VAL A 215 -2.28 -0.58 18.13
C VAL A 215 -2.65 0.29 19.34
N GLU A 216 -1.87 1.34 19.61
CA GLU A 216 -2.08 2.25 20.73
C GLU A 216 -3.36 3.07 20.57
N SER A 217 -3.71 3.48 19.35
CA SER A 217 -4.90 4.28 19.07
C SER A 217 -6.20 3.47 18.96
N ALA A 218 -6.11 2.17 18.76
CA ALA A 218 -7.26 1.31 18.40
C ALA A 218 -8.39 1.30 19.46
N LEU A 219 -8.06 1.41 20.74
CA LEU A 219 -9.06 1.50 21.81
C LEU A 219 -9.82 2.83 21.77
N SER A 220 -9.13 3.94 21.49
CA SER A 220 -9.76 5.24 21.29
C SER A 220 -10.66 5.22 20.05
N PHE A 221 -10.19 4.61 18.97
CA PHE A 221 -10.95 4.50 17.71
C PHE A 221 -12.24 3.71 17.87
N SER A 222 -12.27 2.68 18.71
CA SER A 222 -13.49 1.90 18.96
C SER A 222 -14.58 2.71 19.68
N LYS A 223 -14.20 3.73 20.46
CA LYS A 223 -15.11 4.60 21.23
C LYS A 223 -15.49 5.88 20.46
N ASN A 224 -14.51 6.51 19.82
CA ASN A 224 -14.63 7.86 19.25
C ASN A 224 -14.70 7.89 17.72
N GLY A 225 -14.58 6.71 17.07
CA GLY A 225 -14.42 6.57 15.62
C GLY A 225 -12.97 6.68 15.17
N LEU A 226 -12.74 6.33 13.89
CA LEU A 226 -11.40 6.33 13.31
C LEU A 226 -10.88 7.76 13.08
N ASP A 227 -9.68 8.07 13.58
CA ASP A 227 -8.99 9.29 13.23
C ASP A 227 -8.24 9.11 11.90
N ALA A 228 -8.80 9.71 10.85
CA ALA A 228 -8.26 9.61 9.50
C ALA A 228 -6.86 10.24 9.37
N ARG A 229 -6.55 11.27 10.18
CA ARG A 229 -5.23 11.92 10.19
C ARG A 229 -4.16 10.96 10.69
N ILE A 230 -4.38 10.35 11.85
CA ILE A 230 -3.43 9.38 12.44
C ILE A 230 -3.19 8.23 11.47
N ILE A 231 -4.24 7.69 10.84
CA ILE A 231 -4.12 6.55 9.93
C ILE A 231 -3.36 6.94 8.66
N VAL A 232 -3.66 8.09 8.04
CA VAL A 232 -2.97 8.50 6.81
C VAL A 232 -1.50 8.84 7.08
N GLU A 233 -1.18 9.49 8.20
CA GLU A 233 0.20 9.80 8.58
C GLU A 233 1.01 8.51 8.86
N ALA A 234 0.40 7.50 9.51
CA ALA A 234 1.02 6.20 9.70
C ALA A 234 1.26 5.46 8.36
N LEU A 235 0.32 5.53 7.41
CA LEU A 235 0.49 4.95 6.07
C LEU A 235 1.57 5.67 5.26
N ILE A 236 1.68 6.99 5.37
CA ILE A 236 2.76 7.77 4.76
C ILE A 236 4.10 7.34 5.34
N SER A 237 4.19 7.23 6.67
CA SER A 237 5.41 6.78 7.37
C SER A 237 5.84 5.38 6.89
N ALA A 238 4.90 4.43 6.76
CA ALA A 238 5.16 3.10 6.22
C ALA A 238 5.64 3.16 4.74
N GLY A 239 5.02 4.00 3.91
CA GLY A 239 5.46 4.20 2.52
C GLY A 239 6.87 4.78 2.42
N VAL A 240 7.20 5.75 3.27
CA VAL A 240 8.55 6.34 3.39
C VAL A 240 9.56 5.30 3.89
N ALA A 241 9.17 4.41 4.80
CA ALA A 241 10.03 3.30 5.22
C ALA A 241 10.45 2.42 4.03
N SER A 242 9.53 2.16 3.10
CA SER A 242 9.83 1.42 1.86
C SER A 242 10.74 2.20 0.91
N CYS A 243 10.60 3.54 0.83
CA CYS A 243 11.52 4.41 0.11
C CYS A 243 12.95 4.33 0.68
N ILE A 244 13.07 4.44 2.00
CA ILE A 244 14.36 4.35 2.72
C ILE A 244 15.00 2.98 2.52
N ALA A 245 14.22 1.89 2.59
CA ALA A 245 14.74 0.53 2.39
C ALA A 245 15.17 0.25 0.95
N GLY A 246 14.71 1.03 -0.05
CA GLY A 246 14.84 0.70 -1.48
C GLY A 246 14.15 -0.63 -1.84
N SER A 247 13.29 -1.13 -0.97
CA SER A 247 12.55 -2.38 -1.13
C SER A 247 11.24 -2.36 -0.35
N SER A 248 10.29 -3.24 -0.73
CA SER A 248 9.04 -3.38 0.03
C SER A 248 9.17 -4.23 1.31
N ARG A 249 10.39 -4.66 1.68
CA ARG A 249 10.62 -5.57 2.82
C ARG A 249 10.05 -5.08 4.15
N PRO A 250 10.20 -3.80 4.54
CA PRO A 250 9.65 -3.32 5.81
C PRO A 250 8.12 -3.38 5.88
N CYS A 251 7.46 -3.41 4.72
CA CYS A 251 6.00 -3.32 4.64
C CYS A 251 5.32 -4.58 4.09
N SER A 252 6.07 -5.55 3.56
CA SER A 252 5.52 -6.70 2.83
C SER A 252 6.30 -7.97 3.13
N GLY A 253 5.67 -8.91 3.81
CA GLY A 253 6.15 -10.24 4.17
C GLY A 253 5.21 -11.35 3.69
N ALA A 254 5.12 -12.43 4.44
CA ALA A 254 4.29 -13.59 4.15
C ALA A 254 2.78 -13.26 4.09
N GLU A 255 2.31 -12.29 4.86
CA GLU A 255 0.93 -11.80 4.84
C GLU A 255 0.55 -11.17 3.49
N HIS A 256 1.49 -10.48 2.86
CA HIS A 256 1.30 -9.94 1.50
C HIS A 256 1.38 -11.04 0.44
N LEU A 257 2.26 -12.04 0.62
CA LEU A 257 2.28 -13.22 -0.26
C LEU A 257 0.94 -13.95 -0.21
N PHE A 258 0.34 -14.08 0.98
CA PHE A 258 -1.01 -14.60 1.14
C PHE A 258 -2.05 -13.74 0.39
N SER A 259 -2.02 -12.41 0.53
CA SER A 259 -2.92 -11.51 -0.18
C SER A 259 -2.80 -11.66 -1.70
N HIS A 260 -1.57 -11.74 -2.24
CA HIS A 260 -1.34 -11.98 -3.67
C HIS A 260 -1.82 -13.36 -4.12
N ALA A 261 -1.66 -14.38 -3.28
CA ALA A 261 -2.14 -15.72 -3.58
C ALA A 261 -3.68 -15.78 -3.63
N VAL A 262 -4.38 -15.04 -2.76
CA VAL A 262 -5.84 -14.89 -2.85
C VAL A 262 -6.23 -14.22 -4.16
N ASP A 263 -5.57 -13.12 -4.55
CA ASP A 263 -5.85 -12.42 -5.83
C ASP A 263 -5.53 -13.27 -7.07
N HIS A 264 -4.54 -14.16 -6.97
CA HIS A 264 -4.21 -15.12 -8.04
C HIS A 264 -5.29 -16.20 -8.20
N LEU A 265 -5.84 -16.69 -7.09
CA LEU A 265 -6.83 -17.77 -7.09
C LEU A 265 -8.27 -17.28 -7.32
N GLU A 266 -8.65 -16.15 -6.71
CA GLU A 266 -10.00 -15.61 -6.75
C GLU A 266 -9.92 -14.08 -6.66
N TYR A 267 -9.81 -13.44 -7.81
CA TYR A 267 -9.68 -11.99 -7.89
C TYR A 267 -10.96 -11.27 -7.44
N GLY A 268 -10.79 -10.18 -6.68
CA GLY A 268 -11.90 -9.31 -6.24
C GLY A 268 -12.48 -9.65 -4.87
N VAL A 269 -11.97 -10.70 -4.21
CA VAL A 269 -12.34 -11.03 -2.83
C VAL A 269 -11.62 -10.10 -1.86
N GLY A 270 -12.36 -9.27 -1.14
CA GLY A 270 -11.83 -8.32 -0.17
C GLY A 270 -10.95 -7.21 -0.77
N LEU A 271 -10.63 -6.21 0.03
CA LEU A 271 -9.63 -5.19 -0.30
C LEU A 271 -8.22 -5.70 0.03
N HIS A 272 -7.19 -5.05 -0.54
CA HIS A 272 -5.80 -5.42 -0.32
C HIS A 272 -5.44 -5.50 1.17
N GLY A 273 -5.64 -4.42 1.91
CA GLY A 273 -5.31 -4.38 3.33
C GLY A 273 -6.21 -5.28 4.20
N GLU A 274 -7.45 -5.58 3.78
CA GLU A 274 -8.30 -6.55 4.48
C GLU A 274 -7.67 -7.96 4.41
N LYS A 275 -7.16 -8.36 3.24
CA LYS A 275 -6.44 -9.63 3.06
C LYS A 275 -5.12 -9.65 3.81
N CYS A 276 -4.36 -8.54 3.77
CA CYS A 276 -3.11 -8.41 4.53
C CYS A 276 -3.35 -8.49 6.03
N GLY A 277 -4.40 -7.85 6.55
CA GLY A 277 -4.78 -7.92 7.97
C GLY A 277 -5.14 -9.34 8.42
N ILE A 278 -5.96 -10.05 7.65
CA ILE A 278 -6.29 -11.46 7.90
C ILE A 278 -5.03 -12.33 7.81
N GLY A 279 -4.19 -12.11 6.81
CA GLY A 279 -2.90 -12.76 6.67
C GLY A 279 -2.01 -12.54 7.89
N SER A 280 -1.92 -11.29 8.39
CA SER A 280 -1.10 -10.94 9.55
C SER A 280 -1.51 -11.69 10.81
N ILE A 281 -2.81 -11.93 11.04
CA ILE A 281 -3.29 -12.74 12.18
C ILE A 281 -2.68 -14.16 12.12
N MET A 282 -2.69 -14.78 10.95
CA MET A 282 -2.20 -16.15 10.76
C MET A 282 -0.67 -16.20 10.78
N ILE A 283 -0.02 -15.27 10.08
CA ILE A 283 1.45 -15.22 9.98
C ILE A 283 2.09 -14.89 11.33
N ALA A 284 1.53 -13.96 12.09
CA ALA A 284 2.02 -13.65 13.45
C ALA A 284 2.03 -14.90 14.35
N LYS A 285 1.01 -15.77 14.24
CA LYS A 285 1.01 -17.03 14.98
C LYS A 285 2.14 -17.95 14.55
N LEU A 286 2.45 -18.06 13.26
CA LEU A 286 3.58 -18.85 12.76
C LEU A 286 4.92 -18.30 13.25
N GLN A 287 5.03 -16.98 13.35
CA GLN A 287 6.23 -16.28 13.83
C GLN A 287 6.35 -16.26 15.36
N GLY A 288 5.40 -16.83 16.11
CA GLY A 288 5.38 -16.80 17.57
C GLY A 288 5.04 -15.44 18.19
N GLN A 289 4.45 -14.53 17.41
CA GLN A 289 4.05 -13.20 17.86
C GLN A 289 2.62 -13.18 18.45
N ASP A 290 2.25 -12.09 19.12
CA ASP A 290 0.90 -11.93 19.69
C ASP A 290 -0.16 -11.65 18.60
N TRP A 291 -0.57 -12.67 17.90
CA TRP A 291 -1.64 -12.63 16.90
C TRP A 291 -2.98 -12.17 17.48
N ARG A 292 -3.23 -12.37 18.79
CA ARG A 292 -4.46 -11.95 19.45
C ARG A 292 -4.53 -10.43 19.56
N SER A 293 -3.41 -9.78 19.83
CA SER A 293 -3.31 -8.31 19.81
C SER A 293 -3.61 -7.78 18.42
N ILE A 294 -3.03 -8.35 17.36
CA ILE A 294 -3.33 -7.97 15.97
C ILE A 294 -4.83 -8.10 15.67
N LYS A 295 -5.41 -9.25 16.01
CA LYS A 295 -6.85 -9.51 15.78
C LYS A 295 -7.73 -8.52 16.54
N ARG A 296 -7.43 -8.25 17.81
CA ARG A 296 -8.15 -7.26 18.64
C ARG A 296 -8.06 -5.86 18.06
N THR A 297 -6.87 -5.42 17.65
CA THR A 297 -6.66 -4.12 17.01
C THR A 297 -7.52 -3.98 15.75
N LEU A 298 -7.46 -4.96 14.85
CA LEU A 298 -8.27 -4.97 13.61
C LEU A 298 -9.78 -4.89 13.92
N LYS A 299 -10.25 -5.66 14.90
CA LYS A 299 -11.65 -5.62 15.33
C LYS A 299 -12.05 -4.24 15.86
N ASN A 300 -11.20 -3.60 16.68
CA ASN A 300 -11.46 -2.28 17.26
C ASN A 300 -11.57 -1.18 16.20
N VAL A 301 -10.83 -1.30 15.10
CA VAL A 301 -10.88 -0.35 13.97
C VAL A 301 -11.96 -0.70 12.94
N GLY A 302 -12.72 -1.78 13.15
CA GLY A 302 -13.76 -2.24 12.23
C GLY A 302 -13.23 -2.90 10.95
N ALA A 303 -11.98 -3.39 10.99
CA ALA A 303 -11.41 -4.17 9.90
C ALA A 303 -11.79 -5.66 10.04
N PRO A 304 -11.95 -6.38 8.91
CA PRO A 304 -12.24 -7.81 8.93
C PRO A 304 -11.16 -8.62 9.65
N THR A 305 -11.58 -9.62 10.40
CA THR A 305 -10.71 -10.53 11.17
C THR A 305 -10.93 -12.00 10.83
N THR A 306 -11.88 -12.28 9.94
CA THR A 306 -12.23 -13.62 9.49
C THR A 306 -12.36 -13.66 7.96
N ALA A 307 -12.15 -14.85 7.40
CA ALA A 307 -12.32 -15.09 5.96
C ALA A 307 -13.76 -14.81 5.49
N LYS A 308 -14.74 -15.16 6.35
CA LYS A 308 -16.17 -14.97 6.05
C LYS A 308 -16.53 -13.49 5.85
N GLU A 309 -15.96 -12.59 6.65
CA GLU A 309 -16.24 -11.14 6.58
C GLU A 309 -15.82 -10.50 5.24
N ILE A 310 -14.85 -11.09 4.53
CA ILE A 310 -14.44 -10.67 3.20
C ILE A 310 -14.96 -11.56 2.06
N GLY A 311 -15.81 -12.55 2.37
CA GLY A 311 -16.32 -13.51 1.38
C GLY A 311 -15.30 -14.53 0.89
N LEU A 312 -14.18 -14.73 1.59
CA LEU A 312 -13.13 -15.69 1.23
C LEU A 312 -13.51 -17.11 1.67
N LYS A 313 -13.62 -18.01 0.68
CA LYS A 313 -13.97 -19.41 0.93
C LYS A 313 -12.83 -20.16 1.63
N PRO A 314 -13.13 -21.10 2.58
CA PRO A 314 -12.10 -21.86 3.29
C PRO A 314 -11.12 -22.59 2.36
N LYS A 315 -11.61 -23.17 1.26
CA LYS A 315 -10.78 -23.87 0.25
C LYS A 315 -9.79 -22.90 -0.43
N VAL A 316 -10.22 -21.68 -0.75
CA VAL A 316 -9.36 -20.67 -1.37
C VAL A 316 -8.31 -20.17 -0.37
N LEU A 317 -8.72 -19.88 0.89
CA LEU A 317 -7.80 -19.47 1.95
C LEU A 317 -6.68 -20.50 2.17
N THR A 318 -7.04 -21.78 2.33
CA THR A 318 -6.04 -22.83 2.55
C THR A 318 -5.12 -23.02 1.34
N LYS A 319 -5.67 -22.97 0.12
CA LYS A 319 -4.87 -23.04 -1.10
C LYS A 319 -3.94 -21.82 -1.22
N ALA A 320 -4.43 -20.62 -0.92
CA ALA A 320 -3.62 -19.39 -0.94
C ALA A 320 -2.40 -19.50 -0.01
N LEU A 321 -2.58 -19.96 1.24
CA LEU A 321 -1.46 -20.19 2.16
C LEU A 321 -0.44 -21.21 1.63
N THR A 322 -0.88 -22.26 0.92
CA THR A 322 0.04 -23.29 0.40
C THR A 322 0.86 -22.81 -0.80
N ILE A 323 0.32 -21.91 -1.63
CA ILE A 323 1.01 -21.43 -2.83
C ILE A 323 1.69 -20.07 -2.64
N ALA A 324 1.43 -19.37 -1.53
CA ALA A 324 1.89 -18.00 -1.31
C ALA A 324 3.38 -17.83 -1.54
N GLN A 325 4.21 -18.70 -0.97
CA GLN A 325 5.66 -18.63 -1.13
C GLN A 325 6.12 -18.87 -2.57
N SER A 326 5.43 -19.72 -3.33
CA SER A 326 5.81 -20.03 -4.73
C SER A 326 5.55 -18.88 -5.70
N LEU A 327 4.72 -17.89 -5.34
CA LEU A 327 4.51 -16.70 -6.17
C LEU A 327 5.72 -15.75 -6.15
N ARG A 328 6.51 -15.77 -5.07
CA ARG A 328 7.73 -14.97 -4.93
C ARG A 328 8.82 -15.79 -4.22
N PRO A 329 9.38 -16.79 -4.90
CA PRO A 329 10.35 -17.72 -4.29
C PRO A 329 11.63 -17.01 -3.82
N GLU A 330 11.97 -15.87 -4.41
CA GLU A 330 13.13 -15.04 -4.03
C GLU A 330 12.96 -14.31 -2.69
N ARG A 331 11.72 -14.17 -2.18
CA ARG A 331 11.42 -13.49 -0.92
C ARG A 331 11.43 -14.48 0.24
N TYR A 332 12.45 -14.43 1.06
CA TYR A 332 12.55 -15.29 2.23
C TYR A 332 11.56 -14.85 3.32
N THR A 333 10.71 -15.76 3.79
CA THR A 333 9.68 -15.49 4.80
C THR A 333 9.50 -16.71 5.71
N ILE A 334 8.68 -16.61 6.73
CA ILE A 334 8.32 -17.75 7.58
C ILE A 334 7.66 -18.90 6.77
N LEU A 335 7.00 -18.61 5.64
CA LEU A 335 6.43 -19.63 4.77
C LEU A 335 7.52 -20.43 4.01
N THR A 336 8.72 -19.89 3.87
CA THR A 336 9.88 -20.63 3.35
C THR A 336 10.31 -21.73 4.34
N GLU A 337 10.33 -21.39 5.65
CA GLU A 337 10.69 -22.30 6.72
C GLU A 337 9.65 -23.41 6.94
N VAL A 338 8.37 -23.01 6.94
CA VAL A 338 7.27 -23.90 7.38
C VAL A 338 6.85 -24.91 6.29
N LYS A 339 7.10 -24.65 5.00
CA LYS A 339 6.64 -25.48 3.87
C LYS A 339 5.16 -25.86 4.02
N MET A 340 4.30 -24.88 4.01
CA MET A 340 2.88 -24.95 4.34
C MET A 340 2.10 -26.02 3.54
N THR A 341 1.51 -27.02 4.21
CA THR A 341 0.58 -27.98 3.63
C THR A 341 -0.87 -27.54 3.81
N ALA A 342 -1.81 -28.12 3.07
CA ALA A 342 -3.23 -27.81 3.18
C ALA A 342 -3.79 -28.11 4.59
N SER A 343 -3.35 -29.20 5.21
CA SER A 343 -3.72 -29.56 6.59
C SER A 343 -3.21 -28.52 7.60
N MET A 344 -1.94 -28.13 7.49
CA MET A 344 -1.35 -27.08 8.33
C MET A 344 -2.07 -25.73 8.15
N ALA A 345 -2.37 -25.34 6.92
CA ALA A 345 -3.10 -24.12 6.61
C ALA A 345 -4.50 -24.10 7.25
N MET A 346 -5.22 -25.21 7.16
CA MET A 346 -6.54 -25.37 7.80
C MET A 346 -6.43 -25.28 9.33
N LYS A 347 -5.47 -26.00 9.94
CA LYS A 347 -5.22 -25.96 11.39
C LYS A 347 -4.86 -24.55 11.86
N LEU A 348 -4.00 -23.85 11.11
CA LEU A 348 -3.59 -22.47 11.40
C LEU A 348 -4.80 -21.53 11.39
N ALA A 349 -5.60 -21.55 10.32
CA ALA A 349 -6.76 -20.69 10.16
C ALA A 349 -7.82 -20.92 11.27
N LYS A 350 -8.12 -22.17 11.61
CA LYS A 350 -9.02 -22.50 12.72
C LYS A 350 -8.45 -22.05 14.07
N SER A 351 -7.18 -22.31 14.34
CA SER A 351 -6.55 -21.99 15.63
C SER A 351 -6.37 -20.49 15.88
N THR A 352 -6.40 -19.65 14.82
CA THR A 352 -6.42 -18.19 14.88
C THR A 352 -7.83 -17.61 14.80
N LYS A 353 -8.85 -18.48 14.68
CA LYS A 353 -10.26 -18.11 14.51
C LYS A 353 -10.45 -17.18 13.31
N VAL A 354 -9.69 -17.41 12.24
CA VAL A 354 -9.88 -16.79 10.91
C VAL A 354 -10.93 -17.59 10.12
N LEU A 355 -11.00 -18.90 10.37
CA LEU A 355 -12.08 -19.82 9.99
C LEU A 355 -12.84 -20.29 11.19
#